data_b3a85aabdeca2217a87c6a42cc3e7e18
#
_entry.id   b3a85aabdeca2217a87c6a42cc3e7e18
#
_cell.length_a   1.000
_cell.length_b   1.000
_cell.length_c   1.000
_cell.angle_alpha   90.00
_cell.angle_beta   90.00
_cell.angle_gamma   90.00
#
_symmetry.space_group_name_H-M   'P 1'
#
loop_
_entity.id
_entity.type
_entity.pdbx_description
1 polymer ?
#
loop_
_entity_poly.entity_id
_entity_poly.type
_entity_poly.pdbx_seq_one_letter_code
_entity_poly.pdbx_strand_id
1 'polypeptide(L)'
;TERGIPVIIMEPLLGGRLARLNREALTLLKTEKPEDPAARWAFRFVGQLPNVLTVLSGMTYMEHLQDNIRTYSPLTPLTEEENQFLYDTAELIAKYPTIPCNDCKYCMPCPYGVDIPGVLSHFNRMVNTDSIPLDPSEPDFGKKKRAFLVGYDRAVERLRQANHCINCGECLSKCPQKINIPRQLQRIDRFVEDLKQGREFDTKTNYLWSR
;
A
#
# COMPACT_ATOMS: atom_id res chain seq x y z
N THR A 1 -25.49 12.73 -3.17
CA THR A 1 -26.90 12.44 -2.84
C THR A 1 -27.82 13.61 -3.14
N GLU A 2 -27.51 14.84 -2.75
CA GLU A 2 -28.39 16.03 -2.89
C GLU A 2 -28.84 16.29 -4.34
N ARG A 3 -27.99 16.02 -5.33
CA ARG A 3 -28.31 16.23 -6.76
C ARG A 3 -28.81 14.99 -7.48
N GLY A 4 -28.97 13.86 -6.82
CA GLY A 4 -29.40 12.59 -7.44
C GLY A 4 -28.44 12.06 -8.52
N ILE A 5 -27.20 12.54 -8.58
CA ILE A 5 -26.23 12.12 -9.60
C ILE A 5 -25.64 10.76 -9.20
N PRO A 6 -25.76 9.74 -10.06
CA PRO A 6 -25.15 8.42 -9.80
C PRO A 6 -23.62 8.50 -9.87
N VAL A 7 -22.96 7.68 -9.04
CA VAL A 7 -21.50 7.63 -8.92
C VAL A 7 -20.98 6.28 -9.38
N ILE A 8 -19.92 6.30 -10.17
CA ILE A 8 -19.13 5.12 -10.54
C ILE A 8 -17.85 5.15 -9.73
N ILE A 9 -17.59 4.09 -8.97
CA ILE A 9 -16.37 3.97 -8.15
C ILE A 9 -15.25 3.36 -8.99
N MET A 10 -14.14 4.07 -9.08
CA MET A 10 -12.91 3.59 -9.70
C MET A 10 -11.87 3.25 -8.63
N GLU A 11 -11.02 2.26 -8.90
CA GLU A 11 -9.95 1.82 -7.98
C GLU A 11 -10.44 1.51 -6.55
N PRO A 12 -11.49 0.71 -6.37
CA PRO A 12 -12.07 0.43 -5.04
C PRO A 12 -11.08 -0.22 -4.08
N LEU A 13 -10.04 -0.86 -4.62
CA LEU A 13 -8.97 -1.52 -3.85
C LEU A 13 -7.66 -0.72 -3.84
N LEU A 14 -7.66 0.56 -4.23
CA LEU A 14 -6.47 1.42 -4.30
C LEU A 14 -5.30 0.74 -5.05
N GLY A 15 -5.54 0.28 -6.29
CA GLY A 15 -4.55 -0.46 -7.08
C GLY A 15 -4.19 -1.83 -6.50
N GLY A 16 -5.11 -2.46 -5.76
CA GLY A 16 -4.92 -3.76 -5.11
C GLY A 16 -4.28 -3.71 -3.72
N ARG A 17 -3.99 -2.52 -3.19
CA ARG A 17 -3.40 -2.36 -1.84
C ARG A 17 -4.30 -2.91 -0.75
N LEU A 18 -5.61 -2.67 -0.82
CA LEU A 18 -6.58 -3.17 0.17
C LEU A 18 -6.78 -4.70 0.11
N ALA A 19 -6.35 -5.35 -0.96
CA ALA A 19 -6.29 -6.81 -1.04
C ALA A 19 -4.98 -7.40 -0.47
N ARG A 20 -3.96 -6.56 -0.19
CA ARG A 20 -2.62 -6.96 0.26
C ARG A 20 -2.20 -6.17 1.50
N LEU A 21 -3.02 -6.23 2.51
CA LEU A 21 -2.78 -5.56 3.80
C LEU A 21 -1.62 -6.21 4.56
N ASN A 22 -1.16 -5.53 5.63
CA ASN A 22 -0.20 -6.11 6.55
C ASN A 22 -0.81 -7.31 7.29
N ARG A 23 0.06 -8.14 7.90
CA ARG A 23 -0.34 -9.38 8.59
C ARG A 23 -1.36 -9.11 9.70
N GLU A 24 -1.16 -8.06 10.48
CA GLU A 24 -2.02 -7.74 11.61
C GLU A 24 -3.46 -7.41 11.14
N ALA A 25 -3.61 -6.50 10.18
CA ALA A 25 -4.91 -6.17 9.60
C ALA A 25 -5.58 -7.38 8.93
N LEU A 26 -4.81 -8.22 8.20
CA LEU A 26 -5.36 -9.46 7.62
C LEU A 26 -5.83 -10.45 8.69
N THR A 27 -5.10 -10.55 9.81
CA THR A 27 -5.50 -11.41 10.94
C THR A 27 -6.80 -10.92 11.55
N LEU A 28 -6.95 -9.60 11.78
CA LEU A 28 -8.19 -9.03 12.31
C LEU A 28 -9.39 -9.31 11.39
N LEU A 29 -9.25 -9.03 10.07
CA LEU A 29 -10.32 -9.30 9.10
C LEU A 29 -10.70 -10.79 9.07
N LYS A 30 -9.72 -11.69 9.15
CA LYS A 30 -9.92 -13.14 9.19
C LYS A 30 -10.53 -13.63 10.49
N THR A 31 -10.27 -12.98 11.61
CA THR A 31 -10.88 -13.31 12.90
C THR A 31 -12.36 -12.93 12.89
N GLU A 32 -12.68 -11.78 12.30
CA GLU A 32 -14.07 -11.30 12.22
C GLU A 32 -14.90 -12.14 11.24
N LYS A 33 -14.38 -12.39 10.02
CA LYS A 33 -15.00 -13.24 9.00
C LYS A 33 -13.95 -14.11 8.31
N PRO A 34 -13.75 -15.36 8.76
CA PRO A 34 -12.69 -16.25 8.26
C PRO A 34 -12.76 -16.51 6.75
N GLU A 35 -13.98 -16.57 6.20
CA GLU A 35 -14.23 -16.89 4.79
C GLU A 35 -14.16 -15.67 3.86
N ASP A 36 -14.16 -14.44 4.42
CA ASP A 36 -14.18 -13.24 3.61
C ASP A 36 -12.76 -12.78 3.29
N PRO A 37 -12.40 -12.62 2.00
CA PRO A 37 -11.14 -11.98 1.64
C PRO A 37 -11.20 -10.47 1.95
N ALA A 38 -10.03 -9.86 2.20
CA ALA A 38 -9.93 -8.43 2.48
C ALA A 38 -10.59 -7.56 1.40
N ALA A 39 -10.54 -7.99 0.12
CA ALA A 39 -11.19 -7.30 -0.99
C ALA A 39 -12.70 -7.19 -0.82
N ARG A 40 -13.37 -8.24 -0.29
CA ARG A 40 -14.82 -8.25 -0.07
C ARG A 40 -15.27 -7.19 0.92
N TRP A 41 -14.51 -6.96 1.99
CA TRP A 41 -14.75 -5.90 2.94
C TRP A 41 -14.75 -4.52 2.27
N ALA A 42 -13.73 -4.25 1.45
CA ALA A 42 -13.64 -2.98 0.72
C ALA A 42 -14.76 -2.81 -0.32
N PHE A 43 -15.14 -3.88 -1.02
CA PHE A 43 -16.26 -3.85 -1.98
C PHE A 43 -17.61 -3.63 -1.30
N ARG A 44 -17.87 -4.28 -0.15
CA ARG A 44 -19.09 -4.04 0.62
C ARG A 44 -19.15 -2.59 1.12
N PHE A 45 -18.03 -2.07 1.62
CA PHE A 45 -17.94 -0.68 2.10
C PHE A 45 -18.32 0.33 1.02
N VAL A 46 -17.73 0.24 -0.17
CA VAL A 46 -18.04 1.20 -1.24
C VAL A 46 -19.38 0.94 -1.91
N GLY A 47 -19.79 -0.32 -2.02
CA GLY A 47 -21.04 -0.71 -2.70
C GLY A 47 -22.31 -0.31 -1.93
N GLN A 48 -22.23 -0.19 -0.60
CA GLN A 48 -23.37 0.23 0.23
C GLN A 48 -23.63 1.75 0.23
N LEU A 49 -22.68 2.54 -0.31
CA LEU A 49 -22.80 4.00 -0.28
C LEU A 49 -23.99 4.46 -1.16
N PRO A 50 -24.75 5.47 -0.72
CA PRO A 50 -25.88 5.97 -1.49
C PRO A 50 -25.43 6.53 -2.84
N ASN A 51 -26.25 6.32 -3.87
CA ASN A 51 -26.00 6.75 -5.26
C ASN A 51 -24.84 6.04 -5.98
N VAL A 52 -24.24 5.03 -5.42
CA VAL A 52 -23.28 4.19 -6.16
C VAL A 52 -24.04 3.37 -7.19
N LEU A 53 -23.80 3.65 -8.47
CA LEU A 53 -24.39 2.93 -9.59
C LEU A 53 -23.64 1.62 -9.84
N THR A 54 -22.31 1.69 -9.81
CA THR A 54 -21.44 0.54 -10.04
C THR A 54 -20.06 0.75 -9.47
N VAL A 55 -19.35 -0.34 -9.22
CA VAL A 55 -17.98 -0.37 -8.72
C VAL A 55 -17.12 -1.12 -9.75
N LEU A 56 -16.12 -0.44 -10.32
CA LEU A 56 -15.25 -1.03 -11.31
C LEU A 56 -14.17 -1.87 -10.65
N SER A 57 -13.95 -3.08 -11.13
CA SER A 57 -12.94 -3.99 -10.59
C SER A 57 -12.01 -4.51 -11.68
N GLY A 58 -10.70 -4.39 -11.47
CA GLY A 58 -9.66 -4.96 -12.34
C GLY A 58 -9.40 -6.43 -11.98
N MET A 59 -10.30 -7.31 -12.37
CA MET A 59 -10.21 -8.75 -12.13
C MET A 59 -9.18 -9.38 -13.07
N THR A 60 -8.17 -10.05 -12.50
CA THR A 60 -7.12 -10.74 -13.26
C THR A 60 -7.34 -12.25 -13.31
N TYR A 61 -7.96 -12.82 -12.27
CA TYR A 61 -8.20 -14.26 -12.12
C TYR A 61 -9.69 -14.54 -12.01
N MET A 62 -10.10 -15.76 -12.38
CA MET A 62 -11.49 -16.21 -12.30
C MET A 62 -12.04 -16.16 -10.87
N GLU A 63 -11.20 -16.44 -9.89
CA GLU A 63 -11.54 -16.37 -8.46
C GLU A 63 -11.96 -14.95 -8.04
N HIS A 64 -11.33 -13.91 -8.60
CA HIS A 64 -11.74 -12.52 -8.35
C HIS A 64 -13.14 -12.24 -8.88
N LEU A 65 -13.47 -12.75 -10.09
CA LEU A 65 -14.81 -12.59 -10.67
C LEU A 65 -15.85 -13.31 -9.82
N GLN A 66 -15.58 -14.56 -9.44
CA GLN A 66 -16.48 -15.36 -8.62
C GLN A 66 -16.73 -14.72 -7.26
N ASP A 67 -15.69 -14.19 -6.60
CA ASP A 67 -15.83 -13.52 -5.32
C ASP A 67 -16.61 -12.20 -5.44
N ASN A 68 -16.35 -11.42 -6.50
CA ASN A 68 -17.10 -10.19 -6.75
C ASN A 68 -18.59 -10.47 -7.04
N ILE A 69 -18.92 -11.52 -7.80
CA ILE A 69 -20.31 -11.94 -8.01
C ILE A 69 -20.96 -12.31 -6.68
N ARG A 70 -20.30 -13.10 -5.84
CA ARG A 70 -20.80 -13.45 -4.50
C ARG A 70 -21.02 -12.22 -3.61
N THR A 71 -20.18 -11.22 -3.76
CA THR A 71 -20.26 -9.97 -2.97
C THR A 71 -21.44 -9.09 -3.39
N TYR A 72 -21.76 -9.06 -4.69
CA TYR A 72 -22.75 -8.14 -5.25
C TYR A 72 -24.09 -8.81 -5.63
N SER A 73 -24.25 -10.13 -5.45
CA SER A 73 -25.46 -10.86 -5.86
C SER A 73 -26.07 -11.73 -4.76
N PRO A 74 -26.81 -11.16 -3.79
CA PRO A 74 -27.07 -9.75 -3.54
C PRO A 74 -25.94 -9.08 -2.72
N LEU A 75 -25.76 -7.76 -2.86
CA LEU A 75 -24.92 -7.01 -1.95
C LEU A 75 -25.56 -6.96 -0.57
N THR A 76 -24.84 -7.46 0.44
CA THR A 76 -25.23 -7.31 1.84
C THR A 76 -24.49 -6.11 2.43
N PRO A 77 -25.18 -5.03 2.81
CA PRO A 77 -24.56 -3.88 3.47
C PRO A 77 -23.81 -4.29 4.74
N LEU A 78 -22.83 -3.50 5.12
CA LEU A 78 -22.16 -3.66 6.42
C LEU A 78 -23.11 -3.25 7.55
N THR A 79 -23.04 -3.94 8.67
CA THR A 79 -23.68 -3.49 9.91
C THR A 79 -22.94 -2.30 10.49
N GLU A 80 -23.52 -1.63 11.49
CA GLU A 80 -22.85 -0.52 12.17
C GLU A 80 -21.55 -0.98 12.85
N GLU A 81 -21.58 -2.17 13.47
CA GLU A 81 -20.43 -2.80 14.12
C GLU A 81 -19.34 -3.12 13.08
N GLU A 82 -19.72 -3.69 11.92
CA GLU A 82 -18.78 -3.95 10.83
C GLU A 82 -18.17 -2.65 10.26
N ASN A 83 -18.95 -1.59 10.14
CA ASN A 83 -18.44 -0.29 9.72
C ASN A 83 -17.42 0.25 10.73
N GLN A 84 -17.73 0.23 12.03
CA GLN A 84 -16.81 0.67 13.08
C GLN A 84 -15.53 -0.16 13.08
N PHE A 85 -15.66 -1.48 12.97
CA PHE A 85 -14.52 -2.40 12.85
C PHE A 85 -13.60 -2.04 11.66
N LEU A 86 -14.17 -1.67 10.51
CA LEU A 86 -13.38 -1.23 9.36
C LEU A 86 -12.67 0.10 9.60
N TYR A 87 -13.31 1.06 10.29
CA TYR A 87 -12.64 2.31 10.67
C TYR A 87 -11.47 2.05 11.61
N ASP A 88 -11.63 1.22 12.63
CA ASP A 88 -10.56 0.85 13.57
C ASP A 88 -9.41 0.14 12.85
N THR A 89 -9.75 -0.76 11.92
CA THR A 89 -8.77 -1.45 11.06
C THR A 89 -8.03 -0.47 10.14
N ALA A 90 -8.71 0.54 9.60
CA ALA A 90 -8.09 1.56 8.77
C ALA A 90 -7.13 2.45 9.59
N GLU A 91 -7.48 2.78 10.83
CA GLU A 91 -6.57 3.48 11.76
C GLU A 91 -5.32 2.66 12.07
N LEU A 92 -5.48 1.35 12.28
CA LEU A 92 -4.35 0.44 12.46
C LEU A 92 -3.45 0.44 11.23
N ILE A 93 -4.01 0.27 10.03
CA ILE A 93 -3.26 0.30 8.76
C ILE A 93 -2.52 1.64 8.60
N ALA A 94 -3.14 2.74 9.02
CA ALA A 94 -2.57 4.07 8.95
C ALA A 94 -1.34 4.26 9.85
N LYS A 95 -1.14 3.43 10.87
CA LYS A 95 0.06 3.45 11.73
C LYS A 95 1.31 2.89 11.04
N TYR A 96 1.15 2.12 9.96
CA TYR A 96 2.27 1.57 9.23
C TYR A 96 2.87 2.59 8.24
N PRO A 97 4.21 2.61 8.03
CA PRO A 97 4.89 3.62 7.21
C PRO A 97 4.73 3.38 5.70
N THR A 98 3.63 2.76 5.28
CA THR A 98 3.36 2.50 3.86
C THR A 98 3.12 3.79 3.08
N ILE A 99 3.59 3.80 1.84
CA ILE A 99 3.42 4.91 0.91
C ILE A 99 2.15 4.66 0.09
N PRO A 100 1.24 5.64 -0.08
CA PRO A 100 -0.05 5.43 -0.76
C PRO A 100 0.08 5.31 -2.29
N CYS A 101 1.09 4.59 -2.79
CA CYS A 101 1.29 4.33 -4.21
C CYS A 101 0.41 3.17 -4.67
N ASN A 102 -0.35 3.36 -5.76
CA ASN A 102 -1.21 2.36 -6.40
C ASN A 102 -0.63 1.79 -7.71
N ASP A 103 0.66 2.02 -7.98
CA ASP A 103 1.39 1.54 -9.17
C ASP A 103 0.76 1.96 -10.51
N CYS A 104 0.12 3.12 -10.57
CA CYS A 104 -0.50 3.64 -11.81
C CYS A 104 0.51 4.06 -12.88
N LYS A 105 1.78 4.24 -12.54
CA LYS A 105 2.91 4.59 -13.41
C LYS A 105 2.84 5.96 -14.10
N TYR A 106 1.92 6.85 -13.71
CA TYR A 106 1.83 8.19 -14.31
C TYR A 106 3.08 9.05 -14.06
N CYS A 107 3.85 8.76 -13.01
CA CYS A 107 5.15 9.38 -12.75
C CYS A 107 6.29 8.89 -13.66
N MET A 108 6.00 7.93 -14.55
CA MET A 108 6.98 7.38 -15.48
C MET A 108 6.80 7.96 -16.90
N PRO A 109 7.86 8.03 -17.72
CA PRO A 109 9.25 7.75 -17.34
C PRO A 109 9.83 8.85 -16.46
N CYS A 110 10.73 8.47 -15.52
CA CYS A 110 11.54 9.43 -14.80
C CYS A 110 12.68 9.91 -15.69
N PRO A 111 12.93 11.23 -15.87
CA PRO A 111 13.99 11.72 -16.73
C PRO A 111 15.40 11.31 -16.28
N TYR A 112 15.55 10.94 -15.00
CA TYR A 112 16.80 10.45 -14.42
C TYR A 112 16.84 8.93 -14.27
N GLY A 113 15.93 8.22 -14.92
CA GLY A 113 15.91 6.76 -15.01
C GLY A 113 15.42 6.02 -13.77
N VAL A 114 15.00 6.70 -12.70
CA VAL A 114 14.54 6.03 -11.47
C VAL A 114 13.27 5.22 -11.75
N ASP A 115 13.25 3.95 -11.32
CA ASP A 115 12.04 3.14 -11.29
C ASP A 115 11.21 3.46 -10.03
N ILE A 116 10.52 4.60 -10.10
CA ILE A 116 9.74 5.11 -8.97
C ILE A 116 8.74 4.07 -8.44
N PRO A 117 7.88 3.44 -9.28
CA PRO A 117 6.94 2.43 -8.80
C PRO A 117 7.62 1.21 -8.18
N GLY A 118 8.70 0.73 -8.78
CA GLY A 118 9.46 -0.43 -8.28
C GLY A 118 10.03 -0.17 -6.89
N VAL A 119 10.63 1.00 -6.67
CA VAL A 119 11.15 1.42 -5.36
C VAL A 119 10.05 1.47 -4.30
N LEU A 120 8.94 2.16 -4.59
CA LEU A 120 7.84 2.32 -3.63
C LEU A 120 7.11 1.01 -3.35
N SER A 121 6.92 0.17 -4.37
CA SER A 121 6.25 -1.14 -4.23
C SER A 121 7.10 -2.12 -3.41
N HIS A 122 8.43 -2.14 -3.62
CA HIS A 122 9.32 -2.95 -2.79
C HIS A 122 9.23 -2.55 -1.32
N PHE A 123 9.36 -1.26 -1.01
CA PHE A 123 9.24 -0.76 0.36
C PHE A 123 7.91 -1.16 1.00
N ASN A 124 6.79 -0.88 0.34
CA ASN A 124 5.46 -1.24 0.84
C ASN A 124 5.30 -2.75 1.08
N ARG A 125 5.83 -3.57 0.17
CA ARG A 125 5.79 -5.04 0.33
C ARG A 125 6.54 -5.46 1.59
N MET A 126 7.73 -4.93 1.84
CA MET A 126 8.52 -5.28 3.02
C MET A 126 7.84 -4.85 4.32
N VAL A 127 7.15 -3.69 4.32
CA VAL A 127 6.32 -3.25 5.44
C VAL A 127 5.14 -4.22 5.65
N ASN A 128 4.38 -4.53 4.60
CA ASN A 128 3.17 -5.35 4.70
C ASN A 128 3.45 -6.81 5.09
N THR A 129 4.65 -7.33 4.76
CA THR A 129 5.05 -8.71 5.11
C THR A 129 5.82 -8.79 6.43
N ASP A 130 5.88 -7.70 7.20
CA ASP A 130 6.65 -7.60 8.44
C ASP A 130 8.12 -7.99 8.26
N SER A 131 8.67 -7.66 7.08
CA SER A 131 10.04 -7.98 6.69
C SER A 131 10.95 -6.76 6.65
N ILE A 132 10.46 -5.61 7.08
CA ILE A 132 11.25 -4.39 7.18
C ILE A 132 12.08 -4.41 8.48
N PRO A 133 13.41 -4.21 8.43
CA PRO A 133 14.27 -4.24 9.61
C PRO A 133 14.24 -2.88 10.31
N LEU A 134 13.34 -2.71 11.29
CA LEU A 134 13.15 -1.44 12.00
C LEU A 134 13.88 -1.37 13.33
N ASP A 135 14.00 -2.47 14.04
CA ASP A 135 14.61 -2.51 15.37
C ASP A 135 15.84 -3.45 15.39
N PRO A 136 17.06 -2.91 15.57
CA PRO A 136 18.28 -3.72 15.69
C PRO A 136 18.29 -4.72 16.85
N SER A 137 17.42 -4.51 17.87
CA SER A 137 17.32 -5.42 19.02
C SER A 137 16.50 -6.68 18.72
N GLU A 138 15.74 -6.71 17.61
CA GLU A 138 14.97 -7.89 17.21
C GLU A 138 15.89 -9.07 16.84
N PRO A 139 15.58 -10.30 17.30
CA PRO A 139 16.40 -11.47 16.99
C PRO A 139 16.54 -11.78 15.51
N ASP A 140 15.55 -11.38 14.70
CA ASP A 140 15.51 -11.61 13.25
C ASP A 140 15.94 -10.38 12.42
N PHE A 141 16.41 -9.30 13.06
CA PHE A 141 16.86 -8.07 12.38
C PHE A 141 17.85 -8.36 11.24
N GLY A 142 18.87 -9.17 11.50
CA GLY A 142 19.86 -9.52 10.46
C GLY A 142 19.26 -10.24 9.27
N LYS A 143 18.26 -11.11 9.50
CA LYS A 143 17.51 -11.79 8.45
C LYS A 143 16.64 -10.82 7.65
N LYS A 144 15.88 -9.97 8.34
CA LYS A 144 15.05 -8.91 7.72
C LYS A 144 15.91 -7.94 6.91
N LYS A 145 17.04 -7.47 7.46
CA LYS A 145 18.01 -6.59 6.77
C LYS A 145 18.49 -7.21 5.46
N ARG A 146 18.93 -8.47 5.49
CA ARG A 146 19.38 -9.18 4.28
C ARG A 146 18.25 -9.33 3.27
N ALA A 147 17.06 -9.74 3.73
CA ALA A 147 15.90 -9.93 2.86
C ALA A 147 15.50 -8.59 2.19
N PHE A 148 15.53 -7.49 2.94
CA PHE A 148 15.23 -6.16 2.41
C PHE A 148 16.23 -5.75 1.32
N LEU A 149 17.54 -5.79 1.62
CA LEU A 149 18.59 -5.33 0.69
C LEU A 149 18.66 -6.18 -0.57
N VAL A 150 18.67 -7.51 -0.43
CA VAL A 150 18.68 -8.43 -1.58
C VAL A 150 17.39 -8.30 -2.39
N GLY A 151 16.25 -8.15 -1.71
CA GLY A 151 14.97 -7.93 -2.35
C GLY A 151 14.92 -6.62 -3.13
N TYR A 152 15.55 -5.56 -2.60
CA TYR A 152 15.65 -4.26 -3.27
C TYR A 152 16.48 -4.36 -4.56
N ASP A 153 17.66 -4.98 -4.51
CA ASP A 153 18.52 -5.16 -5.68
C ASP A 153 17.88 -6.06 -6.77
N ARG A 154 16.99 -6.97 -6.38
CA ARG A 154 16.23 -7.82 -7.32
C ARG A 154 15.00 -7.10 -7.91
N ALA A 155 14.36 -6.26 -7.13
CA ALA A 155 13.14 -5.56 -7.54
C ALA A 155 13.45 -4.34 -8.42
N VAL A 156 14.60 -3.69 -8.21
CA VAL A 156 14.98 -2.44 -8.89
C VAL A 156 16.45 -2.54 -9.30
N GLU A 157 16.69 -2.45 -10.59
CA GLU A 157 18.05 -2.39 -11.14
C GLU A 157 18.87 -1.27 -10.50
N ARG A 158 20.15 -1.50 -10.24
CA ARG A 158 21.01 -0.55 -9.50
C ARG A 158 21.03 0.86 -10.08
N LEU A 159 21.06 0.99 -11.41
CA LEU A 159 21.03 2.30 -12.09
C LEU A 159 19.65 2.96 -12.09
N ARG A 160 18.65 2.31 -11.50
CA ARG A 160 17.26 2.79 -11.42
C ARG A 160 16.76 2.93 -9.98
N GLN A 161 17.64 2.77 -9.01
CA GLN A 161 17.33 2.88 -7.59
C GLN A 161 17.13 4.34 -7.15
N ALA A 162 16.64 4.51 -5.91
CA ALA A 162 16.24 5.79 -5.35
C ALA A 162 17.36 6.82 -5.25
N ASN A 163 18.63 6.38 -5.10
CA ASN A 163 19.82 7.23 -5.03
C ASN A 163 20.07 8.07 -6.30
N HIS A 164 19.47 7.72 -7.43
CA HIS A 164 19.55 8.51 -8.67
C HIS A 164 18.52 9.66 -8.72
N CYS A 165 17.70 9.84 -7.69
CA CYS A 165 16.74 10.93 -7.62
C CYS A 165 17.41 12.25 -7.27
N ILE A 166 17.40 13.21 -8.19
CA ILE A 166 17.97 14.56 -7.98
C ILE A 166 16.97 15.58 -7.43
N ASN A 167 15.78 15.12 -7.03
CA ASN A 167 14.71 15.98 -6.50
C ASN A 167 14.18 17.05 -7.49
N CYS A 168 14.12 16.75 -8.79
CA CYS A 168 13.65 17.71 -9.82
C CYS A 168 12.16 18.06 -9.71
N GLY A 169 11.34 17.23 -9.04
CA GLY A 169 9.92 17.49 -8.81
C GLY A 169 8.97 17.16 -9.96
N GLU A 170 9.42 16.73 -11.14
CA GLU A 170 8.57 16.48 -12.31
C GLU A 170 7.49 15.42 -12.08
N CYS A 171 7.75 14.46 -11.18
CA CYS A 171 6.80 13.41 -10.82
C CYS A 171 5.65 13.89 -9.90
N LEU A 172 5.78 15.07 -9.27
CA LEU A 172 4.79 15.56 -8.28
C LEU A 172 3.45 15.87 -8.94
N SER A 173 3.46 16.60 -10.04
CA SER A 173 2.23 16.98 -10.76
C SER A 173 1.52 15.81 -11.42
N LYS A 174 2.26 14.72 -11.68
CA LYS A 174 1.75 13.52 -12.35
C LYS A 174 1.10 12.52 -11.39
N CYS A 175 1.33 12.67 -10.08
CA CYS A 175 0.85 11.70 -9.09
C CYS A 175 -0.60 11.96 -8.67
N PRO A 176 -1.58 11.09 -9.02
CA PRO A 176 -2.98 11.28 -8.62
C PRO A 176 -3.18 11.13 -7.10
N GLN A 177 -2.28 10.40 -6.44
CA GLN A 177 -2.29 10.21 -4.98
C GLN A 177 -1.59 11.37 -4.23
N LYS A 178 -1.10 12.38 -4.94
CA LYS A 178 -0.40 13.55 -4.37
C LYS A 178 0.78 13.18 -3.46
N ILE A 179 1.45 12.06 -3.77
CA ILE A 179 2.63 11.61 -3.03
C ILE A 179 3.78 12.59 -3.30
N ASN A 180 4.44 13.05 -2.23
CA ASN A 180 5.73 13.73 -2.39
C ASN A 180 6.81 12.67 -2.73
N ILE A 181 6.82 12.26 -4.00
CA ILE A 181 7.67 11.17 -4.51
C ILE A 181 9.16 11.43 -4.22
N PRO A 182 9.75 12.60 -4.49
CA PRO A 182 11.16 12.85 -4.20
C PRO A 182 11.50 12.64 -2.72
N ARG A 183 10.66 13.15 -1.80
CA ARG A 183 10.84 12.95 -0.37
C ARG A 183 10.79 11.46 0.01
N GLN A 184 9.86 10.70 -0.59
CA GLN A 184 9.76 9.26 -0.32
C GLN A 184 10.99 8.49 -0.86
N LEU A 185 11.49 8.85 -2.04
CA LEU A 185 12.70 8.25 -2.60
C LEU A 185 13.93 8.54 -1.73
N GLN A 186 14.12 9.79 -1.30
CA GLN A 186 15.22 10.16 -0.39
C GLN A 186 15.13 9.42 0.95
N ARG A 187 13.91 9.25 1.49
CA ARG A 187 13.67 8.50 2.72
C ARG A 187 14.10 7.04 2.58
N ILE A 188 13.71 6.39 1.47
CA ILE A 188 14.05 4.99 1.19
C ILE A 188 15.56 4.86 0.93
N ASP A 189 16.15 5.76 0.17
CA ASP A 189 17.58 5.76 -0.12
C ASP A 189 18.40 5.87 1.17
N ARG A 190 18.08 6.82 2.03
CA ARG A 190 18.71 6.95 3.35
C ARG A 190 18.59 5.66 4.16
N PHE A 191 17.41 5.05 4.17
CA PHE A 191 17.18 3.79 4.89
C PHE A 191 18.05 2.64 4.32
N VAL A 192 18.13 2.53 3.01
CA VAL A 192 18.99 1.54 2.33
C VAL A 192 20.45 1.75 2.72
N GLU A 193 20.94 3.00 2.68
CA GLU A 193 22.33 3.31 3.03
C GLU A 193 22.65 3.10 4.51
N ASP A 194 21.74 3.46 5.41
CA ASP A 194 21.89 3.19 6.84
C ASP A 194 21.97 1.68 7.12
N LEU A 195 21.12 0.89 6.44
CA LEU A 195 21.20 -0.57 6.51
C LEU A 195 22.53 -1.11 6.00
N LYS A 196 23.02 -0.65 4.83
CA LYS A 196 24.30 -1.10 4.26
C LYS A 196 25.46 -0.81 5.18
N GLN A 197 25.49 0.39 5.76
CA GLN A 197 26.59 0.89 6.60
C GLN A 197 26.49 0.42 8.06
N GLY A 198 25.43 -0.29 8.44
CA GLY A 198 25.21 -0.73 9.83
C GLY A 198 25.03 0.41 10.82
N ARG A 199 24.53 1.56 10.36
CA ARG A 199 24.24 2.68 11.25
C ARG A 199 23.07 2.36 12.15
N GLU A 200 23.14 2.83 13.41
CA GLU A 200 22.01 2.68 14.33
C GLU A 200 20.84 3.53 13.85
N PHE A 201 19.67 2.92 13.89
CA PHE A 201 18.41 3.64 13.64
C PHE A 201 17.92 4.23 14.96
N ASP A 202 17.71 5.51 15.01
CA ASP A 202 16.91 6.10 16.07
C ASP A 202 15.43 5.78 15.81
N THR A 203 14.94 4.75 16.48
CA THR A 203 13.53 4.32 16.39
C THR A 203 12.56 5.36 16.93
N LYS A 204 13.04 6.35 17.73
CA LYS A 204 12.19 7.40 18.31
C LYS A 204 12.03 8.62 17.41
N THR A 205 13.06 8.95 16.61
CA THR A 205 12.99 10.02 15.60
C THR A 205 12.85 9.43 14.19
N ASN A 206 12.32 8.21 14.10
CA ASN A 206 12.34 7.41 12.91
C ASN A 206 11.70 8.16 11.73
N TYR A 207 12.55 8.75 10.90
CA TYR A 207 12.19 9.46 9.67
C TYR A 207 11.33 8.61 8.72
N LEU A 208 11.28 7.28 8.92
CA LEU A 208 10.40 6.38 8.16
C LEU A 208 8.91 6.59 8.49
N TRP A 209 8.60 7.08 9.69
CA TRP A 209 7.22 7.36 10.13
C TRP A 209 6.76 8.79 9.84
N SER A 210 7.66 9.68 9.42
CA SER A 210 7.30 11.05 9.04
C SER A 210 6.57 11.05 7.69
N ARG A 211 5.26 11.32 7.73
CA ARG A 211 4.39 11.48 6.55
C ARG A 211 4.66 12.77 5.79
#